data_88f615f6377664d3954a3f9c1dd5f22f
#
_entry.id   88f615f6377664d3954a3f9c1dd5f22f
#
_cell.length_a   1.000
_cell.length_b   1.000
_cell.length_c   1.000
_cell.angle_alpha   90.00
_cell.angle_beta   90.00
_cell.angle_gamma   90.00
#
_symmetry.space_group_name_H-M   'P 1'
#
loop_
_entity.id
_entity.type
_entity.pdbx_description
1 polymer ?
#
loop_
_entity_poly.entity_id
_entity_poly.type
_entity_poly.pdbx_seq_one_letter_code
_entity_poly.pdbx_strand_id
1 'polypeptide(L)'
;MKKVIEEQRTIFHDDMERDITQEQLSKMKYLDCCIKEALRLYPSVPIIGRRVEKDVMIDGQRLEKGSAATIFVHLLHRNPLYWEKPEEFIPERFLENT
;
A
#
# COMPACT_ATOMS: atom_id res chain seq x y z
N MET A 1 15.84 -5.72 5.09
CA MET A 1 16.78 -5.97 3.98
C MET A 1 17.18 -7.44 3.84
N LYS A 2 17.56 -8.10 4.96
CA LYS A 2 17.95 -9.51 4.93
C LYS A 2 16.85 -10.44 4.40
N LYS A 3 15.61 -10.23 4.85
CA LYS A 3 14.47 -11.08 4.43
C LYS A 3 14.18 -10.98 2.94
N VAL A 4 14.34 -9.81 2.36
CA VAL A 4 14.17 -9.62 0.92
C VAL A 4 15.26 -10.38 0.16
N ILE A 5 16.50 -10.28 0.61
CA ILE A 5 17.63 -10.96 -0.02
C ILE A 5 17.46 -12.47 0.06
N GLU A 6 17.04 -13.00 1.21
CA GLU A 6 16.77 -14.41 1.40
C GLU A 6 15.67 -14.92 0.48
N GLU A 7 14.60 -14.15 0.33
CA GLU A 7 13.51 -14.49 -0.58
C GLU A 7 14.01 -14.56 -2.03
N GLN A 8 14.84 -13.60 -2.46
CA GLN A 8 15.40 -13.58 -3.79
C GLN A 8 16.29 -14.82 -4.04
N ARG A 9 17.13 -15.17 -3.08
CA ARG A 9 17.98 -16.35 -3.19
C ARG A 9 17.19 -17.63 -3.29
N THR A 10 16.11 -17.74 -2.53
CA THR A 10 15.23 -18.91 -2.56
C THR A 10 14.57 -19.07 -3.93
N ILE A 11 14.17 -17.98 -4.55
CA ILE A 11 13.49 -18.01 -5.86
C ILE A 11 14.48 -18.24 -7.01
N PHE A 12 15.62 -17.56 -6.98
CA PHE A 12 16.57 -17.54 -8.10
C PHE A 12 17.80 -18.42 -7.92
N HIS A 13 17.99 -19.03 -6.75
CA HIS A 13 19.14 -19.91 -6.45
C HIS A 13 20.49 -19.27 -6.82
N ASP A 14 20.66 -17.99 -6.48
CA ASP A 14 21.85 -17.18 -6.76
C ASP A 14 22.12 -16.89 -8.25
N ASP A 15 21.17 -17.20 -9.13
CA ASP A 15 21.27 -16.85 -10.55
C ASP A 15 20.68 -15.47 -10.78
N MET A 16 21.51 -14.43 -10.59
CA MET A 16 21.08 -13.03 -10.62
C MET A 16 21.03 -12.42 -12.03
N GLU A 17 21.53 -13.14 -13.05
CA GLU A 17 21.52 -12.65 -14.41
C GLU A 17 20.33 -13.15 -15.24
N ARG A 18 19.50 -13.94 -14.64
CA ARG A 18 18.37 -14.57 -15.28
C ARG A 18 17.20 -13.61 -15.44
N ASP A 19 16.50 -13.71 -16.57
CA ASP A 19 15.25 -12.99 -16.76
C ASP A 19 14.19 -13.48 -15.78
N ILE A 20 13.43 -12.53 -15.20
CA ILE A 20 12.40 -12.84 -14.22
C ILE A 20 11.12 -13.27 -14.94
N THR A 21 10.59 -14.44 -14.58
CA THR A 21 9.31 -14.91 -15.11
C THR A 21 8.16 -14.36 -14.27
N GLN A 22 6.95 -14.37 -14.85
CA GLN A 22 5.74 -13.97 -14.15
C GLN A 22 5.51 -14.81 -12.89
N GLU A 23 5.78 -16.10 -12.97
CA GLU A 23 5.65 -17.01 -11.83
C GLU A 23 6.62 -16.67 -10.71
N GLN A 24 7.87 -16.38 -11.05
CA GLN A 24 8.88 -15.97 -10.06
C GLN A 24 8.52 -14.65 -9.41
N LEU A 25 8.00 -13.71 -10.19
CA LEU A 25 7.57 -12.42 -9.67
C LEU A 25 6.46 -12.57 -8.63
N SER A 26 5.52 -13.50 -8.87
CA SER A 26 4.41 -13.74 -7.94
C SER A 26 4.86 -14.38 -6.62
N LYS A 27 6.05 -14.99 -6.58
CA LYS A 27 6.60 -15.59 -5.37
C LYS A 27 7.32 -14.59 -4.44
N MET A 28 7.53 -13.38 -4.91
CA MET A 28 8.21 -12.34 -4.13
C MET A 28 7.26 -11.67 -3.13
N LYS A 29 6.74 -12.45 -2.20
CA LYS A 29 5.70 -11.99 -1.26
C LYS A 29 6.21 -10.98 -0.25
N TYR A 30 7.41 -11.17 0.27
CA TYR A 30 7.97 -10.24 1.24
C TYR A 30 8.33 -8.89 0.60
N LEU A 31 8.90 -8.93 -0.60
CA LEU A 31 9.16 -7.71 -1.36
C LEU A 31 7.87 -6.95 -1.64
N ASP A 32 6.79 -7.66 -1.97
CA ASP A 32 5.48 -7.05 -2.17
C ASP A 32 5.01 -6.35 -0.89
N CYS A 33 5.18 -6.99 0.28
CA CYS A 33 4.86 -6.39 1.56
C CYS A 33 5.68 -5.13 1.84
N CYS A 34 6.97 -5.13 1.48
CA CYS A 34 7.84 -3.97 1.63
C CYS A 34 7.37 -2.81 0.75
N ILE A 35 6.97 -3.10 -0.48
CA ILE A 35 6.46 -2.08 -1.40
C ILE A 35 5.15 -1.49 -0.86
N LYS A 36 4.24 -2.34 -0.39
CA LYS A 36 2.97 -1.89 0.21
C LYS A 36 3.21 -1.03 1.44
N GLU A 37 4.13 -1.42 2.31
CA GLU A 37 4.46 -0.64 3.50
C GLU A 37 5.10 0.70 3.14
N ALA A 38 5.97 0.73 2.14
CA ALA A 38 6.55 1.97 1.66
C ALA A 38 5.46 2.92 1.11
N LEU A 39 4.49 2.38 0.37
CA LEU A 39 3.38 3.17 -0.16
C LEU A 39 2.40 3.62 0.92
N ARG A 40 2.28 2.86 2.01
CA ARG A 40 1.48 3.28 3.16
C ARG A 40 2.10 4.51 3.81
N LEU A 41 3.40 4.47 4.07
CA LEU A 41 4.10 5.58 4.73
C LEU A 41 4.34 6.77 3.80
N TYR A 42 4.66 6.50 2.55
CA TYR A 42 5.00 7.53 1.55
C TYR A 42 4.24 7.27 0.24
N PRO A 43 2.92 7.50 0.24
CA PRO A 43 2.13 7.28 -0.98
C PRO A 43 2.58 8.24 -2.08
N SER A 44 2.71 7.72 -3.30
CA SER A 44 3.10 8.54 -4.45
C SER A 44 2.04 9.57 -4.81
N VAL A 45 0.77 9.29 -4.46
CA VAL A 45 -0.34 10.25 -4.61
C VAL A 45 -0.93 10.48 -3.22
N PRO A 46 -0.43 11.48 -2.48
CA PRO A 46 -0.84 11.67 -1.08
C PRO A 46 -2.21 12.30 -0.88
N ILE A 47 -2.76 12.91 -1.92
CA ILE A 47 -4.06 13.58 -1.87
C ILE A 47 -4.84 13.23 -3.13
N ILE A 48 -6.08 12.77 -2.94
CA ILE A 48 -6.99 12.45 -4.05
C ILE A 48 -8.21 13.36 -3.95
N GLY A 49 -8.55 14.04 -5.07
CA GLY A 49 -9.73 14.88 -5.14
C GLY A 49 -10.74 14.30 -6.11
N ARG A 50 -12.01 14.44 -5.77
CA ARG A 50 -13.12 14.05 -6.65
C ARG A 50 -14.19 15.13 -6.63
N ARG A 51 -14.76 15.40 -7.78
CA ARG A 51 -15.93 16.26 -7.87
C ARG A 51 -17.18 15.44 -7.64
N VAL A 52 -18.06 15.93 -6.79
CA VAL A 52 -19.32 15.26 -6.50
C VAL A 52 -20.31 15.60 -7.60
N GLU A 53 -20.71 14.59 -8.38
CA GLU A 53 -21.57 14.78 -9.55
C GLU A 53 -23.06 14.77 -9.24
N LYS A 54 -23.44 14.20 -8.10
CA LYS A 54 -24.81 14.18 -7.60
C LYS A 54 -24.77 14.16 -6.07
N ASP A 55 -25.85 14.58 -5.43
CA ASP A 55 -25.94 14.56 -3.97
C ASP A 55 -25.76 13.13 -3.46
N VAL A 56 -24.87 12.94 -2.48
CA VAL A 56 -24.51 11.64 -1.92
C VAL A 56 -24.52 11.76 -0.40
N MET A 57 -24.98 10.69 0.26
CA MET A 57 -24.91 10.55 1.73
C MET A 57 -23.75 9.63 2.09
N ILE A 58 -22.85 10.11 2.94
CA ILE A 58 -21.74 9.32 3.49
C ILE A 58 -21.74 9.50 5.00
N ASP A 59 -21.88 8.38 5.73
CA ASP A 59 -21.91 8.36 7.21
C ASP A 59 -22.85 9.41 7.81
N GLY A 60 -24.06 9.52 7.24
CA GLY A 60 -25.05 10.48 7.70
C GLY A 60 -24.82 11.92 7.30
N GLN A 61 -23.75 12.20 6.55
CA GLN A 61 -23.45 13.54 6.06
C GLN A 61 -23.75 13.66 4.57
N ARG A 62 -24.40 14.75 4.20
CA ARG A 62 -24.76 15.02 2.81
C ARG A 62 -23.63 15.74 2.10
N LEU A 63 -23.21 15.18 0.97
CA LEU A 63 -22.30 15.85 0.03
C LEU A 63 -23.10 16.40 -1.13
N GLU A 64 -23.05 17.71 -1.31
CA GLU A 64 -23.81 18.37 -2.37
C GLU A 64 -23.12 18.25 -3.72
N LYS A 65 -23.94 18.16 -4.77
CA LYS A 65 -23.46 18.21 -6.14
C LYS A 65 -22.63 19.47 -6.37
N GLY A 66 -21.48 19.30 -7.03
CA GLY A 66 -20.57 20.40 -7.34
C GLY A 66 -19.49 20.64 -6.28
N SER A 67 -19.60 20.01 -5.10
CA SER A 67 -18.56 20.11 -4.09
C SER A 67 -17.36 19.23 -4.45
N ALA A 68 -16.22 19.51 -3.83
CA ALA A 68 -15.01 18.72 -3.99
C ALA A 68 -14.81 17.82 -2.76
N ALA A 69 -14.72 16.52 -3.00
CA ALA A 69 -14.36 15.57 -1.94
C ALA A 69 -12.86 15.31 -2.02
N THR A 70 -12.15 15.59 -0.92
CA THR A 70 -10.71 15.43 -0.87
C THR A 70 -10.35 14.37 0.16
N ILE A 71 -9.52 13.41 -0.24
CA ILE A 71 -9.03 12.36 0.62
C ILE A 71 -7.54 12.57 0.84
N PHE A 72 -7.14 12.76 2.10
CA PHE A 72 -5.73 12.88 2.48
C PHE A 72 -5.18 11.49 2.74
N VAL A 73 -4.75 10.80 1.71
CA VAL A 73 -4.26 9.43 1.76
C VAL A 73 -3.10 9.31 2.75
N HIS A 74 -2.20 10.27 2.76
CA HIS A 74 -1.07 10.31 3.67
C HIS A 74 -1.52 10.26 5.15
N LEU A 75 -2.53 11.04 5.50
CA LEU A 75 -3.05 11.06 6.88
C LEU A 75 -3.83 9.78 7.21
N LEU A 76 -4.60 9.28 6.27
CA LEU A 76 -5.36 8.04 6.45
C LEU A 76 -4.43 6.86 6.71
N HIS A 77 -3.33 6.78 5.98
CA HIS A 77 -2.37 5.69 6.11
C HIS A 77 -1.57 5.72 7.42
N ARG A 78 -1.62 6.85 8.15
CA ARG A 78 -0.92 6.99 9.43
C ARG A 78 -1.87 7.15 10.61
N ASN A 79 -3.15 6.95 10.40
CA ASN A 79 -4.16 7.11 11.45
C ASN A 79 -4.05 5.96 12.47
N PRO A 80 -3.75 6.26 13.74
CA PRO A 80 -3.58 5.21 14.76
C PRO A 80 -4.86 4.44 15.09
N LEU A 81 -6.03 4.94 14.66
CA LEU A 81 -7.28 4.20 14.81
C LEU A 81 -7.32 2.95 13.92
N TYR A 82 -6.58 2.95 12.82
CA TYR A 82 -6.59 1.85 11.86
C TYR A 82 -5.27 1.10 11.79
N TRP A 83 -4.18 1.73 12.23
CA TRP A 83 -2.83 1.15 12.10
C TRP A 83 -2.15 1.10 13.45
N GLU A 84 -1.65 -0.06 13.81
CA GLU A 84 -0.81 -0.22 14.98
C GLU A 84 0.60 0.27 14.63
N LYS A 85 1.18 1.09 15.53
CA LYS A 85 2.50 1.68 15.31
C LYS A 85 2.62 2.34 13.93
N PRO A 86 1.77 3.34 13.63
CA PRO A 86 1.63 3.86 12.26
C PRO A 86 2.89 4.50 11.69
N GLU A 87 3.82 4.97 12.53
CA GLU A 87 5.06 5.61 12.06
C GLU A 87 6.20 4.62 11.83
N GLU A 88 6.03 3.35 12.18
CA GLU A 88 7.06 2.34 12.00
C GLU A 88 6.90 1.60 10.67
N PHE A 89 8.04 1.27 10.04
CA PHE A 89 8.08 0.47 8.83
C PHE A 89 8.04 -1.00 9.20
N ILE A 90 6.88 -1.63 9.03
CA ILE A 90 6.66 -3.03 9.40
C ILE A 90 6.01 -3.75 8.20
N PRO A 91 6.80 -4.32 7.28
CA PRO A 91 6.24 -5.02 6.11
C PRO A 91 5.34 -6.20 6.48
N GLU A 92 5.61 -6.82 7.63
CA GLU A 92 4.86 -7.98 8.11
C GLU A 92 3.37 -7.71 8.31
N ARG A 93 2.96 -6.46 8.47
CA ARG A 93 1.53 -6.15 8.61
C ARG A 93 0.71 -6.51 7.37
N PHE A 94 1.35 -6.71 6.23
CA PHE A 94 0.68 -7.10 4.99
C PHE A 94 0.77 -8.60 4.68
N LEU A 95 1.44 -9.38 5.51
CA LEU A 95 1.60 -10.82 5.27
C LEU A 95 0.28 -11.60 5.42
N GLU A 96 -0.55 -11.21 6.37
CA GLU A 96 -1.78 -11.94 6.70
C GLU A 96 -3.01 -11.45 5.94
N ASN A 97 -2.93 -10.32 5.28
CA ASN A 97 -4.07 -9.68 4.62
C ASN A 97 -3.95 -9.68 3.11
N THR A 98 -3.35 -10.69 2.57
CA THR A 98 -3.14 -10.81 1.12
C THR A 98 -4.23 -11.58 0.42
#